data_6031a452161153afffadc35c84061b82
#
_entry.id   6031a452161153afffadc35c84061b82
#
_cell.length_a   1.000
_cell.length_b   1.000
_cell.length_c   1.000
_cell.angle_alpha   90.00
_cell.angle_beta   90.00
_cell.angle_gamma   90.00
#
_symmetry.space_group_name_H-M   'P 1'
#
loop_
_entity.id
_entity.type
_entity.pdbx_description
1 polymer ?
#
loop_
_entity_poly.entity_id
_entity_poly.type
_entity_poly.pdbx_seq_one_letter_code
_entity_poly.pdbx_strand_id
1 'polypeptide(L)'
;MKTIYCITGANGHLGNVLVQKLCLLGHQVRALMLPGDQSHLAPCPQLTIYQGNICEQDTLTAFFDCPPDSELVVIHAAGIVSIASKVQKNVYDVNVNGTKNIIAMCLAHRVRRLVHVSSVHALKEQRQGCWIYEQTKFDPAHVVGAYAKTKAEATQAVL
;
A
#
# COMPACT_ATOMS: atom_id res chain seq x y z
N MET A 1 -22.10 -10.51 4.53
CA MET A 1 -21.33 -9.53 3.74
C MET A 1 -20.13 -10.24 3.11
N LYS A 2 -19.87 -10.00 1.85
CA LYS A 2 -18.75 -10.58 1.11
C LYS A 2 -17.54 -9.66 1.24
N THR A 3 -16.40 -10.19 1.66
CA THR A 3 -15.17 -9.40 1.75
C THR A 3 -14.45 -9.38 0.40
N ILE A 4 -14.07 -8.19 -0.07
CA ILE A 4 -13.27 -7.97 -1.27
C ILE A 4 -11.92 -7.41 -0.83
N TYR A 5 -10.84 -8.07 -1.21
CA TYR A 5 -9.48 -7.63 -0.92
C TYR A 5 -8.95 -6.75 -2.05
N CYS A 6 -8.64 -5.51 -1.75
CA CYS A 6 -8.12 -4.53 -2.69
C CYS A 6 -6.61 -4.35 -2.46
N ILE A 7 -5.78 -4.70 -3.44
CA ILE A 7 -4.32 -4.72 -3.28
C ILE A 7 -3.71 -3.67 -4.20
N THR A 8 -3.03 -2.69 -3.64
CA THR A 8 -2.18 -1.76 -4.40
C THR A 8 -0.76 -2.31 -4.49
N GLY A 9 -0.04 -1.97 -5.56
CA GLY A 9 1.28 -2.58 -5.80
C GLY A 9 1.21 -4.07 -6.13
N ALA A 10 0.07 -4.51 -6.69
CA ALA A 10 -0.24 -5.90 -6.96
C ALA A 10 0.76 -6.58 -7.91
N ASN A 11 1.37 -5.83 -8.81
CA ASN A 11 2.38 -6.32 -9.76
C ASN A 11 3.79 -6.43 -9.16
N GLY A 12 3.99 -5.91 -7.94
CA GLY A 12 5.24 -6.02 -7.20
C GLY A 12 5.40 -7.40 -6.54
N HIS A 13 6.61 -7.66 -5.99
CA HIS A 13 6.93 -8.96 -5.39
C HIS A 13 5.93 -9.38 -4.30
N LEU A 14 5.72 -8.57 -3.26
CA LEU A 14 4.79 -8.88 -2.18
C LEU A 14 3.34 -8.89 -2.66
N GLY A 15 2.95 -7.88 -3.46
CA GLY A 15 1.58 -7.75 -3.96
C GLY A 15 1.16 -8.96 -4.78
N ASN A 16 2.03 -9.45 -5.66
CA ASN A 16 1.77 -10.63 -6.49
C ASN A 16 1.51 -11.87 -5.61
N VAL A 17 2.36 -12.12 -4.60
CA VAL A 17 2.18 -13.26 -3.68
C VAL A 17 0.87 -13.14 -2.91
N LEU A 18 0.50 -11.94 -2.45
CA LEU A 18 -0.76 -11.70 -1.74
C LEU A 18 -1.97 -11.99 -2.65
N VAL A 19 -1.96 -11.47 -3.88
CA VAL A 19 -3.02 -11.74 -4.87
C VAL A 19 -3.19 -13.23 -5.08
N GLN A 20 -2.11 -13.95 -5.37
CA GLN A 20 -2.16 -15.39 -5.60
C GLN A 20 -2.71 -16.15 -4.38
N LYS A 21 -2.22 -15.84 -3.19
CA LYS A 21 -2.67 -16.52 -1.96
C LYS A 21 -4.14 -16.28 -1.67
N LEU A 22 -4.61 -15.04 -1.80
CA LEU A 22 -6.02 -14.72 -1.58
C LEU A 22 -6.94 -15.38 -2.63
N CYS A 23 -6.51 -15.42 -3.88
CA CYS A 23 -7.22 -16.14 -4.95
C CYS A 23 -7.31 -17.64 -4.67
N LEU A 24 -6.20 -18.27 -4.25
CA LEU A 24 -6.17 -19.68 -3.88
C LEU A 24 -7.10 -20.01 -2.70
N LEU A 25 -7.30 -19.07 -1.79
CA LEU A 25 -8.25 -19.17 -0.68
C LEU A 25 -9.70 -18.90 -1.09
N GLY A 26 -9.96 -18.61 -2.37
CA GLY A 26 -11.31 -18.36 -2.89
C GLY A 26 -11.84 -16.94 -2.62
N HIS A 27 -11.00 -16.01 -2.14
CA HIS A 27 -11.41 -14.64 -1.90
C HIS A 27 -11.54 -13.83 -3.20
N GLN A 28 -12.45 -12.86 -3.20
CA GLN A 28 -12.51 -11.87 -4.28
C GLN A 28 -11.37 -10.85 -4.11
N VAL A 29 -10.61 -10.65 -5.17
CA VAL A 29 -9.41 -9.81 -5.17
C VAL A 29 -9.51 -8.76 -6.25
N ARG A 30 -9.22 -7.51 -5.89
CA ARG A 30 -8.98 -6.40 -6.81
C ARG A 30 -7.50 -6.06 -6.78
N ALA A 31 -6.86 -6.08 -7.93
CA ALA A 31 -5.46 -5.71 -8.10
C ALA A 31 -5.35 -4.36 -8.78
N LEU A 32 -4.72 -3.37 -8.12
CA LEU A 32 -4.42 -2.08 -8.71
C LEU A 32 -3.04 -2.11 -9.37
N MET A 33 -3.00 -1.73 -10.63
CA MET A 33 -1.78 -1.65 -11.44
C MET A 33 -1.70 -0.27 -12.11
N LEU A 34 -0.51 0.19 -12.44
CA LEU A 34 -0.34 1.42 -13.19
C LEU A 34 -0.88 1.26 -14.62
N PRO A 35 -1.44 2.33 -15.21
CA PRO A 35 -1.83 2.32 -16.60
C PRO A 35 -0.66 1.96 -17.52
N GLY A 36 -0.88 1.01 -18.41
CA GLY A 36 0.14 0.53 -19.34
C GLY A 36 1.04 -0.59 -18.82
N ASP A 37 1.00 -0.91 -17.53
CA ASP A 37 1.74 -2.05 -16.99
C ASP A 37 1.19 -3.38 -17.54
N GLN A 38 2.11 -4.27 -17.92
CA GLN A 38 1.77 -5.66 -18.20
C GLN A 38 1.55 -6.42 -16.89
N SER A 39 0.46 -7.18 -16.83
CA SER A 39 0.17 -8.01 -15.66
C SER A 39 1.10 -9.22 -15.61
N HIS A 40 1.75 -9.43 -14.47
CA HIS A 40 2.47 -10.65 -14.12
C HIS A 40 1.64 -11.56 -13.20
N LEU A 41 0.36 -11.22 -12.98
CA LEU A 41 -0.55 -11.99 -12.13
C LEU A 41 -1.08 -13.21 -12.89
N ALA A 42 -1.09 -14.36 -12.24
CA ALA A 42 -1.71 -15.55 -12.79
C ALA A 42 -3.24 -15.32 -12.94
N PRO A 43 -3.86 -15.76 -14.05
CA PRO A 43 -5.30 -15.67 -14.22
C PRO A 43 -6.04 -16.42 -13.11
N CYS A 44 -7.08 -15.79 -12.58
CA CYS A 44 -7.92 -16.35 -11.53
C CYS A 44 -9.35 -15.81 -11.66
N PRO A 45 -10.39 -16.67 -11.56
CA PRO A 45 -11.78 -16.24 -11.69
C PRO A 45 -12.21 -15.19 -10.64
N GLN A 46 -11.54 -15.16 -9.49
CA GLN A 46 -11.81 -14.22 -8.40
C GLN A 46 -11.03 -12.90 -8.52
N LEU A 47 -10.12 -12.78 -9.49
CA LEU A 47 -9.26 -11.61 -9.68
C LEU A 47 -9.87 -10.64 -10.68
N THR A 48 -9.98 -9.37 -10.27
CA THR A 48 -10.27 -8.25 -11.17
C THR A 48 -9.11 -7.28 -11.14
N ILE A 49 -8.58 -6.94 -12.31
CA ILE A 49 -7.49 -5.96 -12.45
C ILE A 49 -8.09 -4.59 -12.73
N TYR A 50 -7.63 -3.59 -11.97
CA TYR A 50 -7.95 -2.18 -12.15
C TYR A 50 -6.68 -1.42 -12.52
N GLN A 51 -6.81 -0.48 -13.44
CA GLN A 51 -5.72 0.43 -13.77
C GLN A 51 -5.93 1.76 -13.06
N GLY A 52 -4.88 2.24 -12.39
CA GLY A 52 -4.91 3.51 -11.68
C GLY A 52 -3.57 3.84 -11.03
N ASN A 53 -3.39 5.11 -10.72
CA ASN A 53 -2.20 5.64 -10.09
C ASN A 53 -2.55 6.15 -8.69
N ILE A 54 -1.91 5.64 -7.64
CA ILE A 54 -2.15 6.08 -6.26
C ILE A 54 -1.85 7.57 -6.05
N CYS A 55 -1.06 8.19 -6.92
CA CYS A 55 -0.81 9.63 -6.88
C CYS A 55 -1.98 10.46 -7.47
N GLU A 56 -2.98 9.83 -8.10
CA GLU A 56 -4.09 10.46 -8.82
C GLU A 56 -5.42 9.87 -8.35
N GLN A 57 -6.06 10.51 -7.37
CA GLN A 57 -7.28 9.98 -6.71
C GLN A 57 -8.40 9.64 -7.68
N ASP A 58 -8.61 10.45 -8.71
CA ASP A 58 -9.69 10.26 -9.69
C ASP A 58 -9.59 8.90 -10.40
N THR A 59 -8.36 8.39 -10.58
CA THR A 59 -8.11 7.08 -11.21
C THR A 59 -8.46 5.90 -10.30
N LEU A 60 -8.72 6.14 -9.02
CA LEU A 60 -8.96 5.10 -8.01
C LEU A 60 -10.44 4.80 -7.77
N THR A 61 -11.35 5.63 -8.26
CA THR A 61 -12.79 5.55 -7.94
C THR A 61 -13.36 4.16 -8.19
N ALA A 62 -13.14 3.59 -9.37
CA ALA A 62 -13.65 2.25 -9.71
C ALA A 62 -13.03 1.13 -8.84
N PHE A 63 -11.78 1.28 -8.42
CA PHE A 63 -11.10 0.32 -7.54
C PHE A 63 -11.73 0.29 -6.14
N PHE A 64 -12.24 1.42 -5.65
CA PHE A 64 -12.88 1.58 -4.34
C PHE A 64 -14.41 1.48 -4.38
N ASP A 65 -15.03 1.38 -5.55
CA ASP A 65 -16.48 1.21 -5.65
C ASP A 65 -16.89 -0.12 -4.99
N CYS A 66 -17.71 -0.04 -3.93
CA CYS A 66 -18.08 -1.21 -3.14
C CYS A 66 -19.52 -1.62 -3.45
N PRO A 67 -19.73 -2.84 -3.99
CA PRO A 67 -21.07 -3.34 -4.23
C PRO A 67 -21.89 -3.42 -2.93
N PRO A 68 -23.23 -3.31 -3.01
CA PRO A 68 -24.12 -3.61 -1.89
C PRO A 68 -23.80 -5.00 -1.31
N ASP A 69 -23.95 -5.18 -0.02
CA ASP A 69 -23.68 -6.43 0.73
C ASP A 69 -22.21 -6.89 0.72
N SER A 70 -21.29 -6.02 0.31
CA SER A 70 -19.84 -6.26 0.35
C SER A 70 -19.14 -5.28 1.27
N GLU A 71 -17.91 -5.62 1.64
CA GLU A 71 -17.00 -4.76 2.40
C GLU A 71 -15.60 -4.83 1.77
N LEU A 72 -14.86 -3.75 1.86
CA LEU A 72 -13.50 -3.69 1.35
C LEU A 72 -12.47 -3.83 2.47
N VAL A 73 -11.45 -4.65 2.22
CA VAL A 73 -10.20 -4.67 2.97
C VAL A 73 -9.09 -4.27 2.02
N VAL A 74 -8.42 -3.16 2.31
CA VAL A 74 -7.35 -2.62 1.46
C VAL A 74 -6.00 -3.05 2.01
N ILE A 75 -5.15 -3.65 1.17
CA ILE A 75 -3.76 -3.95 1.47
C ILE A 75 -2.89 -3.04 0.60
N HIS A 76 -2.33 -2.01 1.23
CA HIS A 76 -1.52 -1.02 0.56
C HIS A 76 -0.05 -1.43 0.56
N ALA A 77 0.37 -2.09 -0.52
CA ALA A 77 1.74 -2.56 -0.74
C ALA A 77 2.50 -1.77 -1.83
N ALA A 78 1.84 -0.79 -2.47
CA ALA A 78 2.51 0.10 -3.41
C ALA A 78 3.55 0.97 -2.70
N GLY A 79 4.71 1.11 -3.33
CA GLY A 79 5.79 1.95 -2.83
C GLY A 79 7.05 1.78 -3.68
N ILE A 80 7.89 2.81 -3.66
CA ILE A 80 9.19 2.80 -4.34
C ILE A 80 10.29 2.68 -3.28
N VAL A 81 11.13 1.65 -3.42
CA VAL A 81 12.37 1.52 -2.63
C VAL A 81 13.47 2.32 -3.32
N SER A 82 14.18 3.13 -2.56
CA SER A 82 15.29 3.95 -3.09
C SER A 82 16.49 3.90 -2.17
N ILE A 83 17.67 3.72 -2.74
CA ILE A 83 18.96 3.81 -2.06
C ILE A 83 19.59 5.21 -2.18
N ALA A 84 18.91 6.14 -2.84
CA ALA A 84 19.41 7.51 -3.02
C ALA A 84 19.56 8.23 -1.67
N SER A 85 20.62 9.02 -1.54
CA SER A 85 20.91 9.81 -0.32
C SER A 85 19.92 10.96 -0.10
N LYS A 86 19.35 11.49 -1.20
CA LYS A 86 18.34 12.55 -1.17
C LYS A 86 16.97 12.01 -1.57
N VAL A 87 15.91 12.54 -0.95
CA VAL A 87 14.54 12.20 -1.32
C VAL A 87 14.28 12.69 -2.74
N GLN A 88 13.98 11.76 -3.64
CA GLN A 88 13.54 12.07 -4.99
C GLN A 88 12.03 12.37 -4.98
N LYS A 89 11.61 13.33 -5.81
CA LYS A 89 10.21 13.76 -5.86
C LYS A 89 9.25 12.60 -6.11
N ASN A 90 9.55 11.74 -7.08
CA ASN A 90 8.72 10.58 -7.41
C ASN A 90 8.61 9.57 -6.25
N VAL A 91 9.68 9.37 -5.48
CA VAL A 91 9.67 8.48 -4.29
C VAL A 91 8.78 9.09 -3.20
N TYR A 92 8.87 10.39 -2.98
CA TYR A 92 8.01 11.08 -2.03
C TYR A 92 6.54 11.04 -2.47
N ASP A 93 6.28 11.38 -3.72
CA ASP A 93 4.92 11.40 -4.26
C ASP A 93 4.23 10.04 -4.14
N VAL A 94 4.92 8.95 -4.47
CA VAL A 94 4.35 7.60 -4.37
C VAL A 94 4.23 7.17 -2.90
N ASN A 95 5.32 7.27 -2.12
CA ASN A 95 5.33 6.71 -0.77
C ASN A 95 4.52 7.52 0.25
N VAL A 96 4.48 8.84 0.11
CA VAL A 96 3.81 9.73 1.06
C VAL A 96 2.48 10.21 0.51
N ASN A 97 2.49 10.93 -0.60
CA ASN A 97 1.26 11.51 -1.16
C ASN A 97 0.31 10.41 -1.65
N GLY A 98 0.84 9.37 -2.32
CA GLY A 98 0.05 8.20 -2.72
C GLY A 98 -0.58 7.48 -1.54
N THR A 99 0.16 7.29 -0.43
CA THR A 99 -0.41 6.72 0.81
C THR A 99 -1.51 7.62 1.38
N LYS A 100 -1.32 8.95 1.43
CA LYS A 100 -2.36 9.89 1.87
C LYS A 100 -3.62 9.81 1.00
N ASN A 101 -3.46 9.65 -0.32
CA ASN A 101 -4.59 9.43 -1.23
C ASN A 101 -5.34 8.13 -0.93
N ILE A 102 -4.61 7.03 -0.70
CA ILE A 102 -5.23 5.75 -0.31
C ILE A 102 -6.00 5.88 1.00
N ILE A 103 -5.46 6.60 2.01
CA ILE A 103 -6.16 6.87 3.27
C ILE A 103 -7.46 7.65 2.99
N ALA A 104 -7.39 8.72 2.20
CA ALA A 104 -8.55 9.52 1.85
C ALA A 104 -9.64 8.68 1.15
N MET A 105 -9.25 7.84 0.19
CA MET A 105 -10.17 6.92 -0.48
C MET A 105 -10.76 5.88 0.49
N CYS A 106 -9.96 5.34 1.41
CA CYS A 106 -10.46 4.40 2.42
C CYS A 106 -11.53 5.05 3.32
N LEU A 107 -11.33 6.30 3.72
CA LEU A 107 -12.28 7.05 4.55
C LEU A 107 -13.56 7.39 3.76
N ALA A 108 -13.41 7.89 2.52
CA ALA A 108 -14.54 8.26 1.66
C ALA A 108 -15.45 7.06 1.34
N HIS A 109 -14.86 5.88 1.11
CA HIS A 109 -15.57 4.66 0.77
C HIS A 109 -15.86 3.73 1.97
N ARG A 110 -15.63 4.22 3.20
CA ARG A 110 -15.88 3.49 4.45
C ARG A 110 -15.27 2.07 4.44
N VAL A 111 -14.03 1.98 3.98
CA VAL A 111 -13.27 0.72 3.94
C VAL A 111 -13.21 0.12 5.36
N ARG A 112 -13.53 -1.16 5.49
CA ARG A 112 -13.53 -1.85 6.77
C ARG A 112 -12.15 -1.86 7.45
N ARG A 113 -11.10 -2.06 6.66
CA ARG A 113 -9.73 -2.13 7.18
C ARG A 113 -8.72 -1.73 6.13
N LEU A 114 -7.76 -0.90 6.53
CA LEU A 114 -6.54 -0.63 5.78
C LEU A 114 -5.37 -1.37 6.45
N VAL A 115 -4.66 -2.19 5.67
CA VAL A 115 -3.39 -2.81 6.05
C VAL A 115 -2.29 -2.11 5.26
N HIS A 116 -1.44 -1.36 5.93
CA HIS A 116 -0.33 -0.64 5.30
C HIS A 116 0.97 -1.43 5.43
N VAL A 117 1.62 -1.69 4.30
CA VAL A 117 2.95 -2.29 4.29
C VAL A 117 3.99 -1.21 4.53
N SER A 118 4.45 -1.09 5.77
CA SER A 118 5.50 -0.17 6.18
C SER A 118 6.90 -0.75 5.87
N SER A 119 7.88 -0.39 6.64
CA SER A 119 9.26 -0.88 6.53
C SER A 119 9.92 -0.86 7.90
N VAL A 120 10.86 -1.77 8.15
CA VAL A 120 11.73 -1.71 9.33
C VAL A 120 12.55 -0.41 9.36
N HIS A 121 12.84 0.17 8.19
CA HIS A 121 13.52 1.46 8.08
C HIS A 121 12.68 2.65 8.57
N ALA A 122 11.37 2.49 8.74
CA ALA A 122 10.53 3.52 9.34
C ALA A 122 10.67 3.59 10.87
N LEU A 123 11.27 2.55 11.48
CA LEU A 123 11.49 2.50 12.93
C LEU A 123 12.76 3.28 13.28
N LYS A 124 12.70 3.97 14.43
CA LYS A 124 13.87 4.66 14.97
C LYS A 124 15.01 3.66 15.23
N GLU A 125 16.19 3.97 14.72
CA GLU A 125 17.37 3.17 14.98
C GLU A 125 17.73 3.17 16.48
N GLN A 126 18.13 2.01 16.98
CA GLN A 126 18.59 1.83 18.35
C GLN A 126 20.11 1.67 18.39
N ARG A 127 20.70 1.85 19.59
CA ARG A 127 22.12 1.54 19.79
C ARG A 127 22.38 0.06 19.54
N GLN A 128 23.58 -0.24 19.05
CA GLN A 128 23.99 -1.63 18.81
C GLN A 128 23.77 -2.48 20.08
N GLY A 129 23.17 -3.66 19.91
CA GLY A 129 22.84 -4.58 21.00
C GLY A 129 21.50 -4.30 21.70
N CYS A 130 20.78 -3.25 21.32
CA CYS A 130 19.44 -2.98 21.83
C CYS A 130 18.36 -3.57 20.91
N TRP A 131 17.27 -4.04 21.52
CA TRP A 131 16.11 -4.52 20.79
C TRP A 131 15.32 -3.36 20.20
N ILE A 132 14.77 -3.55 19.01
CA ILE A 132 13.79 -2.65 18.40
C ILE A 132 12.40 -3.21 18.69
N TYR A 133 11.58 -2.42 19.35
CA TYR A 133 10.20 -2.76 19.69
C TYR A 133 9.22 -2.06 18.76
N GLU A 134 7.97 -2.52 18.76
CA GLU A 134 6.85 -1.84 18.11
C GLU A 134 6.74 -0.40 18.62
N GLN A 135 6.43 0.51 17.72
CA GLN A 135 6.32 1.94 17.99
C GLN A 135 4.95 2.45 17.52
N THR A 136 4.42 3.43 18.24
CA THR A 136 3.18 4.13 17.89
C THR A 136 3.42 5.51 17.30
N LYS A 137 4.69 5.94 17.24
CA LYS A 137 5.10 7.22 16.66
C LYS A 137 6.23 6.99 15.66
N PHE A 138 6.04 7.51 14.47
CA PHE A 138 6.99 7.40 13.36
C PHE A 138 7.40 8.80 12.92
N ASP A 139 8.58 9.25 13.35
CA ASP A 139 9.08 10.58 13.05
C ASP A 139 10.19 10.50 12.00
N PRO A 140 10.01 11.13 10.81
CA PRO A 140 11.04 11.18 9.77
C PRO A 140 12.36 11.81 10.22
N ALA A 141 12.37 12.63 11.26
CA ALA A 141 13.59 13.22 11.82
C ALA A 141 14.45 12.19 12.58
N HIS A 142 13.87 11.08 13.03
CA HIS A 142 14.54 10.08 13.85
C HIS A 142 15.01 8.84 13.08
N VAL A 143 14.90 8.85 11.75
CA VAL A 143 15.35 7.75 10.88
C VAL A 143 16.38 8.23 9.87
N VAL A 144 17.26 7.33 9.44
CA VAL A 144 18.36 7.65 8.54
C VAL A 144 18.05 7.17 7.11
N GLY A 145 18.26 8.04 6.14
CA GLY A 145 18.08 7.76 4.74
C GLY A 145 16.76 8.31 4.15
N ALA A 146 16.83 8.66 2.87
CA ALA A 146 15.72 9.29 2.16
C ALA A 146 14.46 8.39 2.11
N TYR A 147 14.65 7.12 1.78
CA TYR A 147 13.58 6.13 1.76
C TYR A 147 12.93 5.95 3.14
N ALA A 148 13.77 5.80 4.19
CA ALA A 148 13.31 5.64 5.56
C ALA A 148 12.40 6.78 6.00
N LYS A 149 12.76 8.03 5.68
CA LYS A 149 11.97 9.22 5.98
C LYS A 149 10.58 9.17 5.33
N THR A 150 10.51 8.79 4.05
CA THR A 150 9.21 8.67 3.36
C THR A 150 8.34 7.57 3.97
N LYS A 151 8.93 6.45 4.37
CA LYS A 151 8.18 5.35 5.02
C LYS A 151 7.72 5.70 6.43
N ALA A 152 8.55 6.42 7.20
CA ALA A 152 8.14 6.91 8.54
C ALA A 152 6.97 7.89 8.42
N GLU A 153 7.04 8.89 7.51
CA GLU A 153 5.96 9.85 7.29
C GLU A 153 4.66 9.17 6.82
N ALA A 154 4.76 8.25 5.87
CA ALA A 154 3.61 7.49 5.38
C ALA A 154 2.97 6.65 6.48
N THR A 155 3.79 5.96 7.29
CA THR A 155 3.28 5.13 8.40
C THR A 155 2.61 5.99 9.47
N GLN A 156 3.18 7.15 9.81
CA GLN A 156 2.56 8.08 10.76
C GLN A 156 1.22 8.62 10.24
N ALA A 157 1.06 8.79 8.93
CA ALA A 157 -0.19 9.24 8.35
C ALA A 157 -1.31 8.18 8.41
N VAL A 158 -0.96 6.90 8.49
CA VAL A 158 -1.92 5.77 8.58
C VAL A 158 -2.43 5.58 10.01
N LEU A 159 -1.64 5.94 11.02
CA LEU A 159 -1.98 5.81 12.45
C LEU A 159 -2.85 6.95 12.96
#